data_83f731b34b60bca6494db1bc72bd798d
#
_entry.id   83f731b34b60bca6494db1bc72bd798d
#
_cell.length_a   1.000
_cell.length_b   1.000
_cell.length_c   1.000
_cell.angle_alpha   90.00
_cell.angle_beta   90.00
_cell.angle_gamma   90.00
#
_symmetry.space_group_name_H-M   'P 1'
#
loop_
_entity.id
_entity.type
_entity.pdbx_description
1 polymer ?
#
loop_
_entity_poly.entity_id
_entity_poly.type
_entity_poly.pdbx_seq_one_letter_code
_entity_poly.pdbx_strand_id
1 'polypeptide(L)'
;DAAFADRAREYVVRLQSGDAHCRRLWQRFIDISVAHSEEIYRKLNVTLTHADIKAESAYNDDLPVVIAELDQRGLLAESEGARVVFLEEMRDRDGNAMAVIVQKGDGGFLYATTDLAAARFRAQVLHADRILYFIDDRQKLHMQQVFAISRRAGFVSEQAVLHRLIDREQPGLVLLGK
;
A
#
# COMPACT_ATOMS: atom_id res chain seq x y z
N ASP A 1 19.48 20.67 8.41
CA ASP A 1 20.40 20.27 9.48
C ASP A 1 20.59 18.75 9.40
N ALA A 2 21.84 18.34 9.10
CA ALA A 2 22.19 16.91 8.96
C ALA A 2 21.95 16.13 10.28
N ALA A 3 22.31 16.72 11.41
CA ALA A 3 22.12 16.09 12.72
C ALA A 3 20.63 15.86 13.05
N PHE A 4 19.72 16.72 12.58
CA PHE A 4 18.29 16.50 12.71
C PHE A 4 17.82 15.33 11.84
N ALA A 5 18.29 15.26 10.60
CA ALA A 5 17.94 14.18 9.69
C ALA A 5 18.44 12.81 10.21
N ASP A 6 19.64 12.77 10.80
CA ASP A 6 20.17 11.55 11.40
C ASP A 6 19.32 11.09 12.60
N ARG A 7 18.98 12.01 13.50
CA ARG A 7 18.07 11.70 14.61
C ARG A 7 16.71 11.23 14.15
N ALA A 8 16.14 11.85 13.10
CA ALA A 8 14.86 11.42 12.55
C ALA A 8 14.91 9.97 12.04
N ARG A 9 15.99 9.60 11.32
CA ARG A 9 16.21 8.21 10.88
C ARG A 9 16.35 7.25 12.06
N GLU A 10 17.10 7.64 13.09
CA GLU A 10 17.25 6.85 14.30
C GLU A 10 15.90 6.58 14.98
N TYR A 11 15.04 7.59 15.11
CA TYR A 11 13.70 7.41 15.68
C TYR A 11 12.81 6.47 14.86
N VAL A 12 12.92 6.48 13.53
CA VAL A 12 12.21 5.51 12.67
C VAL A 12 12.69 4.08 12.96
N VAL A 13 14.01 3.88 13.03
CA VAL A 13 14.59 2.55 13.35
C VAL A 13 14.14 2.08 14.74
N ARG A 14 14.15 2.96 15.74
CA ARG A 14 13.67 2.65 17.10
C ARG A 14 12.19 2.28 17.11
N LEU A 15 11.35 3.00 16.38
CA LEU A 15 9.93 2.67 16.25
C LEU A 15 9.75 1.28 15.64
N GLN A 16 10.44 0.98 14.56
CA GLN A 16 10.36 -0.31 13.85
C GLN A 16 10.91 -1.47 14.69
N SER A 17 11.96 -1.22 15.50
CA SER A 17 12.53 -2.22 16.43
C SER A 17 11.69 -2.41 17.70
N GLY A 18 10.61 -1.64 17.86
CA GLY A 18 9.68 -1.84 18.96
C GLY A 18 9.96 -1.06 20.23
N ASP A 19 10.79 0.01 20.17
CA ASP A 19 11.03 0.90 21.31
C ASP A 19 9.68 1.38 21.90
N ALA A 20 9.49 1.12 23.20
CA ALA A 20 8.23 1.37 23.87
C ALA A 20 7.86 2.87 23.94
N HIS A 21 8.87 3.77 24.01
CA HIS A 21 8.63 5.21 24.01
C HIS A 21 8.17 5.67 22.62
N CYS A 22 8.87 5.25 21.57
CA CYS A 22 8.51 5.59 20.18
C CYS A 22 7.15 5.05 19.82
N ARG A 23 6.82 3.81 20.22
CA ARG A 23 5.49 3.22 20.01
C ARG A 23 4.37 3.99 20.70
N ARG A 24 4.57 4.45 21.95
CA ARG A 24 3.55 5.28 22.64
C ARG A 24 3.33 6.61 21.94
N LEU A 25 4.38 7.27 21.48
CA LEU A 25 4.26 8.52 20.73
C LEU A 25 3.54 8.30 19.40
N TRP A 26 3.92 7.26 18.67
CA TRP A 26 3.29 6.88 17.41
C TRP A 26 1.80 6.59 17.59
N GLN A 27 1.43 5.80 18.60
CA GLN A 27 0.03 5.51 18.90
C GLN A 27 -0.75 6.79 19.19
N ARG A 28 -0.18 7.70 19.98
CA ARG A 28 -0.83 8.99 20.26
C ARG A 28 -1.06 9.82 18.99
N PHE A 29 -0.13 9.82 18.04
CA PHE A 29 -0.33 10.49 16.76
C PHE A 29 -1.44 9.83 15.92
N ILE A 30 -1.49 8.50 15.91
CA ILE A 30 -2.58 7.77 15.26
C ILE A 30 -3.92 8.13 15.88
N ASP A 31 -4.05 8.07 17.19
CA ASP A 31 -5.31 8.36 17.91
C ASP A 31 -5.83 9.79 17.59
N ILE A 32 -4.94 10.78 17.58
CA ILE A 32 -5.28 12.16 17.23
C ILE A 32 -5.72 12.26 15.75
N SER A 33 -4.97 11.62 14.84
CA SER A 33 -5.27 11.67 13.41
C SER A 33 -6.61 11.00 13.10
N VAL A 34 -6.88 9.86 13.72
CA VAL A 34 -8.14 9.13 13.59
C VAL A 34 -9.30 9.97 14.10
N ALA A 35 -9.17 10.56 15.30
CA ALA A 35 -10.22 11.41 15.87
C ALA A 35 -10.57 12.61 14.96
N HIS A 36 -9.57 13.24 14.35
CA HIS A 36 -9.79 14.31 13.37
C HIS A 36 -10.52 13.80 12.11
N SER A 37 -10.13 12.62 11.60
CA SER A 37 -10.77 12.01 10.44
C SER A 37 -12.24 11.67 10.73
N GLU A 38 -12.54 11.11 11.90
CA GLU A 38 -13.90 10.78 12.34
C GLU A 38 -14.78 12.03 12.49
N GLU A 39 -14.21 13.16 12.94
CA GLU A 39 -14.93 14.43 12.98
C GLU A 39 -15.35 14.90 11.58
N ILE A 40 -14.44 14.80 10.60
CA ILE A 40 -14.71 15.14 9.20
C ILE A 40 -15.76 14.18 8.63
N TYR A 41 -15.61 12.88 8.85
CA TYR A 41 -16.57 11.86 8.41
C TYR A 41 -17.97 12.13 8.92
N ARG A 42 -18.12 12.50 10.19
CA ARG A 42 -19.40 12.85 10.78
C ARG A 42 -20.03 14.07 10.11
N LYS A 43 -19.22 15.10 9.78
CA LYS A 43 -19.70 16.30 9.05
C LYS A 43 -20.13 15.98 7.62
N LEU A 44 -19.49 14.99 6.97
CA LEU A 44 -19.78 14.54 5.61
C LEU A 44 -20.84 13.43 5.57
N ASN A 45 -21.39 13.02 6.71
CA ASN A 45 -22.33 11.89 6.83
C ASN A 45 -21.73 10.57 6.29
N VAL A 46 -20.42 10.37 6.45
CA VAL A 46 -19.72 9.12 6.14
C VAL A 46 -19.96 8.15 7.30
N THR A 47 -20.33 6.92 6.99
CA THR A 47 -20.68 5.88 7.98
C THR A 47 -19.49 5.07 8.48
N LEU A 48 -18.28 5.34 7.99
CA LEU A 48 -17.05 4.67 8.45
C LEU A 48 -16.75 5.02 9.91
N THR A 49 -16.31 4.01 10.65
CA THR A 49 -15.96 4.08 12.08
C THR A 49 -14.51 3.67 12.30
N HIS A 50 -14.04 3.77 13.53
CA HIS A 50 -12.71 3.27 13.91
C HIS A 50 -12.48 1.80 13.51
N ALA A 51 -13.52 0.97 13.58
CA ALA A 51 -13.44 -0.44 13.23
C ALA A 51 -13.17 -0.71 11.72
N ASP A 52 -13.44 0.28 10.87
CA ASP A 52 -13.24 0.18 9.43
C ASP A 52 -11.83 0.63 9.02
N ILE A 53 -11.03 1.17 9.96
CA ILE A 53 -9.69 1.67 9.67
C ILE A 53 -8.71 0.51 9.59
N LYS A 54 -8.11 0.33 8.41
CA LYS A 54 -6.96 -0.56 8.21
C LYS A 54 -5.84 0.24 7.52
N ALA A 55 -4.99 0.86 8.36
CA ALA A 55 -3.86 1.67 7.91
C ALA A 55 -2.73 0.80 7.33
N GLU A 56 -1.75 1.41 6.64
CA GLU A 56 -0.62 0.71 6.03
C GLU A 56 0.11 -0.23 7.00
N SER A 57 0.35 0.21 8.24
CA SER A 57 1.02 -0.59 9.27
C SER A 57 0.24 -1.85 9.69
N ALA A 58 -1.06 -1.90 9.43
CA ALA A 58 -1.88 -3.08 9.72
C ALA A 58 -1.68 -4.23 8.72
N TYR A 59 -0.92 -4.00 7.66
CA TYR A 59 -0.55 -5.02 6.67
C TYR A 59 0.86 -5.58 6.89
N ASN A 60 1.61 -5.13 7.90
CA ASN A 60 3.01 -5.54 8.09
C ASN A 60 3.20 -7.06 8.15
N ASP A 61 2.29 -7.78 8.79
CA ASP A 61 2.34 -9.24 8.88
C ASP A 61 1.97 -9.93 7.55
N ASP A 62 1.26 -9.22 6.67
CA ASP A 62 0.86 -9.71 5.35
C ASP A 62 2.00 -9.55 4.30
N LEU A 63 2.96 -8.64 4.51
CA LEU A 63 3.97 -8.32 3.51
C LEU A 63 4.87 -9.52 3.15
N PRO A 64 5.40 -10.30 4.12
CA PRO A 64 6.15 -11.52 3.79
C PRO A 64 5.30 -12.56 3.06
N VAL A 65 3.99 -12.63 3.38
CA VAL A 65 3.05 -13.55 2.73
C VAL A 65 2.86 -13.17 1.26
N VAL A 66 2.69 -11.88 0.96
CA VAL A 66 2.61 -11.37 -0.42
C VAL A 66 3.85 -11.76 -1.22
N ILE A 67 5.05 -11.57 -0.65
CA ILE A 67 6.30 -11.95 -1.32
C ILE A 67 6.36 -13.46 -1.58
N ALA A 68 6.00 -14.28 -0.60
CA ALA A 68 6.00 -15.73 -0.76
C ALA A 68 5.00 -16.20 -1.83
N GLU A 69 3.81 -15.60 -1.91
CA GLU A 69 2.82 -15.92 -2.93
C GLU A 69 3.26 -15.48 -4.33
N LEU A 70 3.93 -14.32 -4.47
CA LEU A 70 4.51 -13.88 -5.73
C LEU A 70 5.61 -14.85 -6.22
N ASP A 71 6.45 -15.32 -5.28
CA ASP A 71 7.52 -16.28 -5.55
C ASP A 71 6.98 -17.63 -6.02
N GLN A 72 6.01 -18.19 -5.29
CA GLN A 72 5.34 -19.46 -5.62
C GLN A 72 4.69 -19.43 -7.00
N ARG A 73 4.29 -18.27 -7.49
CA ARG A 73 3.70 -18.07 -8.81
C ARG A 73 4.73 -17.80 -9.90
N GLY A 74 6.01 -17.75 -9.55
CA GLY A 74 7.10 -17.46 -10.49
C GLY A 74 7.08 -16.02 -11.02
N LEU A 75 6.50 -15.08 -10.26
CA LEU A 75 6.40 -13.67 -10.65
C LEU A 75 7.58 -12.83 -10.16
N LEU A 76 8.38 -13.35 -9.21
CA LEU A 76 9.54 -12.64 -8.67
C LEU A 76 10.79 -12.89 -9.51
N ALA A 77 11.56 -11.84 -9.67
CA ALA A 77 12.92 -11.88 -10.18
C ALA A 77 13.83 -11.06 -9.26
N GLU A 78 15.14 -11.30 -9.34
CA GLU A 78 16.14 -10.47 -8.70
C GLU A 78 16.69 -9.45 -9.70
N SER A 79 16.75 -8.19 -9.26
CA SER A 79 17.36 -7.10 -10.02
C SER A 79 18.06 -6.15 -9.06
N GLU A 80 19.35 -5.92 -9.28
CA GLU A 80 20.20 -5.04 -8.46
C GLU A 80 20.10 -5.32 -6.94
N GLY A 81 19.99 -6.59 -6.58
CA GLY A 81 19.85 -7.05 -5.20
C GLY A 81 18.44 -6.86 -4.60
N ALA A 82 17.49 -6.35 -5.34
CA ALA A 82 16.09 -6.22 -4.93
C ALA A 82 15.23 -7.32 -5.57
N ARG A 83 14.09 -7.65 -4.93
CA ARG A 83 13.07 -8.50 -5.53
C ARG A 83 12.07 -7.65 -6.29
N VAL A 84 11.86 -7.98 -7.56
CA VAL A 84 11.05 -7.21 -8.49
C VAL A 84 10.01 -8.09 -9.20
N VAL A 85 8.93 -7.47 -9.67
CA VAL A 85 8.01 -8.06 -10.64
C VAL A 85 8.14 -7.31 -11.95
N PHE A 86 8.45 -7.99 -13.04
CA PHE A 86 8.49 -7.40 -14.37
C PHE A 86 7.09 -7.39 -15.00
N LEU A 87 6.70 -6.24 -15.54
CA LEU A 87 5.44 -6.02 -16.24
C LEU A 87 5.73 -5.85 -17.73
N GLU A 88 5.64 -6.95 -18.46
CA GLU A 88 5.96 -7.00 -19.91
C GLU A 88 5.02 -6.12 -20.76
N GLU A 89 3.81 -5.89 -20.28
CA GLU A 89 2.81 -5.02 -20.91
C GLU A 89 3.04 -3.53 -20.67
N MET A 90 3.96 -3.18 -19.78
CA MET A 90 4.33 -1.80 -19.46
C MET A 90 5.79 -1.56 -19.83
N ARG A 91 6.06 -0.43 -20.44
CA ARG A 91 7.42 -0.07 -20.87
C ARG A 91 7.93 1.13 -20.08
N ASP A 92 9.21 1.07 -19.73
CA ASP A 92 9.96 2.20 -19.22
C ASP A 92 10.34 3.18 -20.37
N ARG A 93 11.09 4.22 -20.04
CA ARG A 93 11.51 5.24 -21.02
C ARG A 93 12.48 4.70 -22.07
N ASP A 94 13.17 3.62 -21.75
CA ASP A 94 14.16 2.97 -22.62
C ASP A 94 13.55 1.81 -23.41
N GLY A 95 12.25 1.55 -23.25
CA GLY A 95 11.51 0.49 -23.94
C GLY A 95 11.62 -0.90 -23.31
N ASN A 96 12.26 -1.01 -22.14
CA ASN A 96 12.35 -2.26 -21.40
C ASN A 96 11.06 -2.56 -20.62
N ALA A 97 10.85 -3.83 -20.25
CA ALA A 97 9.78 -4.20 -19.33
C ALA A 97 9.92 -3.46 -18.01
N MET A 98 8.82 -2.88 -17.55
CA MET A 98 8.83 -2.09 -16.32
C MET A 98 8.99 -2.99 -15.10
N ALA A 99 10.01 -2.73 -14.28
CA ALA A 99 10.26 -3.44 -13.04
C ALA A 99 9.61 -2.72 -11.86
N VAL A 100 8.84 -3.46 -11.05
CA VAL A 100 8.24 -2.97 -9.81
C VAL A 100 8.96 -3.63 -8.64
N ILE A 101 9.66 -2.83 -7.85
CA ILE A 101 10.35 -3.33 -6.66
C ILE A 101 9.30 -3.63 -5.59
N VAL A 102 9.27 -4.87 -5.12
CA VAL A 102 8.39 -5.33 -4.03
C VAL A 102 9.13 -5.60 -2.73
N GLN A 103 10.44 -5.84 -2.80
CA GLN A 103 11.28 -5.94 -1.62
C GLN A 103 12.69 -5.44 -1.94
N LYS A 104 13.25 -4.61 -1.06
CA LYS A 104 14.61 -4.10 -1.18
C LYS A 104 15.63 -5.19 -0.85
N GLY A 105 16.89 -4.97 -1.25
CA GLY A 105 18.00 -5.87 -0.94
C GLY A 105 18.33 -5.99 0.56
N ASP A 106 17.98 -5.00 1.36
CA ASP A 106 18.07 -5.03 2.82
C ASP A 106 16.89 -5.76 3.50
N GLY A 107 15.98 -6.32 2.72
CA GLY A 107 14.77 -7.00 3.20
C GLY A 107 13.59 -6.06 3.47
N GLY A 108 13.76 -4.75 3.36
CA GLY A 108 12.70 -3.75 3.57
C GLY A 108 11.62 -3.81 2.50
N PHE A 109 10.38 -3.54 2.89
CA PHE A 109 9.24 -3.48 1.97
C PHE A 109 8.98 -2.04 1.49
N LEU A 110 8.27 -1.93 0.38
CA LEU A 110 7.86 -0.69 -0.23
C LEU A 110 6.34 -0.56 -0.21
N TYR A 111 5.85 0.66 -0.43
CA TYR A 111 4.41 0.91 -0.51
C TYR A 111 3.69 0.07 -1.58
N ALA A 112 4.39 -0.33 -2.65
CA ALA A 112 3.84 -1.26 -3.64
C ALA A 112 3.41 -2.60 -3.01
N THR A 113 4.22 -3.15 -2.10
CA THR A 113 3.90 -4.40 -1.40
C THR A 113 2.73 -4.21 -0.44
N THR A 114 2.66 -3.08 0.25
CA THR A 114 1.54 -2.74 1.12
C THR A 114 0.24 -2.60 0.33
N ASP A 115 0.28 -1.98 -0.85
CA ASP A 115 -0.90 -1.85 -1.71
C ASP A 115 -1.34 -3.20 -2.30
N LEU A 116 -0.39 -4.10 -2.61
CA LEU A 116 -0.71 -5.49 -3.00
C LEU A 116 -1.38 -6.25 -1.85
N ALA A 117 -0.87 -6.13 -0.63
CA ALA A 117 -1.48 -6.72 0.56
C ALA A 117 -2.89 -6.15 0.80
N ALA A 118 -3.07 -4.84 0.62
CA ALA A 118 -4.37 -4.19 0.76
C ALA A 118 -5.37 -4.64 -0.32
N ALA A 119 -4.96 -4.79 -1.58
CA ALA A 119 -5.80 -5.30 -2.66
C ALA A 119 -6.22 -6.75 -2.38
N ARG A 120 -5.26 -7.60 -1.96
CA ARG A 120 -5.51 -8.97 -1.55
C ARG A 120 -6.52 -9.06 -0.40
N PHE A 121 -6.34 -8.28 0.65
CA PHE A 121 -7.24 -8.21 1.79
C PHE A 121 -8.66 -7.81 1.37
N ARG A 122 -8.80 -6.76 0.58
CA ARG A 122 -10.12 -6.27 0.11
C ARG A 122 -10.84 -7.31 -0.73
N ALA A 123 -10.13 -8.03 -1.60
CA ALA A 123 -10.73 -9.05 -2.45
C ALA A 123 -11.01 -10.36 -1.70
N GLN A 124 -10.05 -10.85 -0.90
CA GLN A 124 -10.12 -12.20 -0.34
C GLN A 124 -10.74 -12.26 1.05
N VAL A 125 -10.61 -11.20 1.86
CA VAL A 125 -11.16 -11.14 3.22
C VAL A 125 -12.46 -10.35 3.27
N LEU A 126 -12.53 -9.19 2.61
CA LEU A 126 -13.76 -8.40 2.54
C LEU A 126 -14.70 -8.86 1.42
N HIS A 127 -14.23 -9.76 0.54
CA HIS A 127 -14.99 -10.28 -0.60
C HIS A 127 -15.57 -9.18 -1.49
N ALA A 128 -14.78 -8.12 -1.71
CA ALA A 128 -15.19 -6.99 -2.52
C ALA A 128 -15.20 -7.35 -4.01
N ASP A 129 -16.38 -7.27 -4.66
CA ASP A 129 -16.52 -7.43 -6.11
C ASP A 129 -16.01 -6.20 -6.88
N ARG A 130 -16.03 -5.04 -6.22
CA ARG A 130 -15.57 -3.78 -6.78
C ARG A 130 -14.74 -3.00 -5.77
N ILE A 131 -13.56 -2.54 -6.19
CA ILE A 131 -12.68 -1.71 -5.38
C ILE A 131 -12.44 -0.40 -6.12
N LEU A 132 -12.84 0.72 -5.52
CA LEU A 132 -12.70 2.05 -6.08
C LEU A 132 -11.54 2.77 -5.40
N TYR A 133 -10.54 3.19 -6.19
CA TYR A 133 -9.40 3.96 -5.71
C TYR A 133 -9.53 5.40 -6.16
N PHE A 134 -9.76 6.29 -5.21
CA PHE A 134 -9.71 7.74 -5.43
C PHE A 134 -8.29 8.20 -5.19
N ILE A 135 -7.59 8.60 -6.23
CA ILE A 135 -6.18 8.92 -6.19
C ILE A 135 -5.85 10.17 -7.00
N ASP A 136 -4.76 10.83 -6.64
CA ASP A 136 -4.14 11.88 -7.44
C ASP A 136 -3.57 11.29 -8.75
N ASP A 137 -3.56 12.07 -9.83
CA ASP A 137 -3.05 11.62 -11.15
C ASP A 137 -1.58 11.19 -11.09
N ARG A 138 -0.78 11.76 -10.17
CA ARG A 138 0.62 11.35 -9.94
C ARG A 138 0.77 9.90 -9.50
N GLN A 139 -0.26 9.31 -8.88
CA GLN A 139 -0.29 7.90 -8.45
C GLN A 139 -0.81 6.95 -9.54
N LYS A 140 -1.16 7.47 -10.72
CA LYS A 140 -1.76 6.70 -11.80
C LYS A 140 -0.94 5.49 -12.19
N LEU A 141 0.35 5.69 -12.48
CA LEU A 141 1.24 4.62 -12.92
C LEU A 141 1.41 3.57 -11.81
N HIS A 142 1.64 4.01 -10.59
CA HIS A 142 1.76 3.12 -9.44
C HIS A 142 0.54 2.19 -9.30
N MET A 143 -0.68 2.74 -9.34
CA MET A 143 -1.88 1.92 -9.22
C MET A 143 -2.13 1.01 -10.44
N GLN A 144 -1.70 1.41 -11.63
CA GLN A 144 -1.71 0.51 -12.80
C GLN A 144 -0.81 -0.71 -12.57
N GLN A 145 0.38 -0.50 -12.03
CA GLN A 145 1.33 -1.56 -11.67
C GLN A 145 0.75 -2.49 -10.59
N VAL A 146 0.21 -1.92 -9.50
CA VAL A 146 -0.44 -2.69 -8.43
C VAL A 146 -1.58 -3.54 -8.97
N PHE A 147 -2.42 -2.99 -9.84
CA PHE A 147 -3.55 -3.74 -10.43
C PHE A 147 -3.08 -4.87 -11.35
N ALA A 148 -2.06 -4.62 -12.16
CA ALA A 148 -1.49 -5.64 -13.04
C ALA A 148 -0.92 -6.81 -12.22
N ILE A 149 -0.10 -6.51 -11.21
CA ILE A 149 0.48 -7.52 -10.33
C ILE A 149 -0.61 -8.27 -9.56
N SER A 150 -1.60 -7.56 -8.98
CA SER A 150 -2.69 -8.18 -8.22
C SER A 150 -3.48 -9.20 -9.04
N ARG A 151 -3.73 -8.92 -10.32
CA ARG A 151 -4.40 -9.87 -11.25
C ARG A 151 -3.52 -11.05 -11.57
N ARG A 152 -2.26 -10.83 -11.97
CA ARG A 152 -1.29 -11.90 -12.26
C ARG A 152 -1.06 -12.82 -11.08
N ALA A 153 -0.99 -12.25 -9.89
CA ALA A 153 -0.86 -12.98 -8.64
C ALA A 153 -2.16 -13.65 -8.18
N GLY A 154 -3.29 -13.45 -8.87
CA GLY A 154 -4.58 -13.99 -8.44
C GLY A 154 -5.02 -13.47 -7.07
N PHE A 155 -4.50 -12.33 -6.62
CA PHE A 155 -4.96 -11.67 -5.40
C PHE A 155 -6.37 -11.14 -5.58
N VAL A 156 -6.67 -10.72 -6.79
CA VAL A 156 -7.97 -10.20 -7.21
C VAL A 156 -8.47 -11.06 -8.36
N SER A 157 -9.73 -11.48 -8.32
CA SER A 157 -10.33 -12.26 -9.42
C SER A 157 -10.40 -11.44 -10.72
N GLU A 158 -10.43 -12.09 -11.86
CA GLU A 158 -10.58 -11.43 -13.15
C GLU A 158 -11.89 -10.64 -13.25
N GLN A 159 -12.92 -11.07 -12.53
CA GLN A 159 -14.24 -10.43 -12.48
C GLN A 159 -14.26 -9.22 -11.54
N ALA A 160 -13.35 -9.15 -10.57
CA ALA A 160 -13.28 -8.02 -9.67
C ALA A 160 -12.87 -6.75 -10.41
N VAL A 161 -13.66 -5.71 -10.25
CA VAL A 161 -13.46 -4.46 -10.96
C VAL A 161 -12.62 -3.52 -10.09
N LEU A 162 -11.38 -3.32 -10.51
CA LEU A 162 -10.50 -2.31 -9.93
C LEU A 162 -10.66 -1.01 -10.71
N HIS A 163 -11.32 -0.04 -10.10
CA HIS A 163 -11.51 1.27 -10.70
C HIS A 163 -10.59 2.29 -10.06
N ARG A 164 -9.97 3.07 -10.90
CA ARG A 164 -9.24 4.25 -10.53
C ARG A 164 -10.08 5.47 -10.89
N LEU A 165 -10.43 6.25 -9.90
CA LEU A 165 -11.05 7.55 -10.07
C LEU A 165 -9.95 8.59 -9.81
N ILE A 166 -9.64 9.38 -10.85
CA ILE A 166 -8.59 10.39 -10.80
C ILE A 166 -9.27 11.71 -10.50
N ASP A 167 -8.96 12.31 -9.37
CA ASP A 167 -9.28 13.70 -9.12
C ASP A 167 -8.12 14.58 -9.60
N ARG A 168 -8.41 15.54 -10.45
CA ARG A 168 -7.43 16.50 -10.94
C ARG A 168 -7.25 17.71 -10.01
N GLU A 169 -8.12 17.85 -9.00
CA GLU A 169 -8.18 19.07 -8.19
C GLU A 169 -8.13 18.86 -6.66
N GLN A 170 -8.28 17.62 -6.15
CA GLN A 170 -8.17 17.38 -4.68
C GLN A 170 -7.68 15.98 -4.34
N PRO A 171 -6.86 15.82 -3.28
CA PRO A 171 -6.43 14.51 -2.83
C PRO A 171 -7.49 13.81 -1.97
N GLY A 172 -7.88 12.63 -2.40
CA GLY A 172 -8.20 11.49 -1.58
C GLY A 172 -9.49 11.42 -0.77
N LEU A 173 -10.54 10.79 -1.32
CA LEU A 173 -11.56 10.10 -0.53
C LEU A 173 -11.64 8.64 -1.00
N VAL A 174 -11.44 7.68 -0.10
CA VAL A 174 -11.65 6.26 -0.38
C VAL A 174 -13.02 5.88 0.17
N LEU A 175 -13.97 5.58 -0.70
CA LEU A 175 -15.24 4.98 -0.31
C LEU A 175 -15.14 3.47 -0.45
N LEU A 176 -15.22 2.75 0.67
CA LEU A 176 -15.43 1.31 0.68
C LEU A 176 -16.94 1.08 0.68
N GLY A 177 -17.48 0.60 -0.48
CA GLY A 177 -18.84 0.10 -0.56
C GLY A 177 -18.85 -1.42 -0.44
N LYS A 178 -19.83 -1.95 0.29
CA LYS A 178 -20.21 -3.36 0.23
C LYS A 178 -20.99 -3.64 -1.05
#